data_dd4bc38491dafbfacdf5635d64c72a57
#
_entry.id   dd4bc38491dafbfacdf5635d64c72a57
#
_cell.length_a   1.000
_cell.length_b   1.000
_cell.length_c   1.000
_cell.angle_alpha   90.00
_cell.angle_beta   90.00
_cell.angle_gamma   90.00
#
_symmetry.space_group_name_H-M   'P 1'
#
loop_
_entity.id
_entity.type
_entity.pdbx_description
1 polymer ?
#
loop_
_entity_poly.entity_id
_entity_poly.type
_entity_poly.pdbx_seq_one_letter_code
_entity_poly.pdbx_strand_id
1 'polypeptide(L)' 'MNIEYKGSAPTRAHEVDAGADLRSAVKVALPPGARALVATGTRLNLPPGQVGYICPRSGLAAKHGVTVLNAPGV' A
#
# COMPACT_ATOMS: atom_id res chain seq x y z
N MET A 1 17.04 2.38 -7.03
CA MET A 1 16.55 1.32 -7.94
C MET A 1 15.18 1.71 -8.47
N ASN A 2 14.98 1.52 -9.75
CA ASN A 2 13.72 1.84 -10.40
C ASN A 2 12.87 0.59 -10.56
N ILE A 3 11.63 0.68 -10.12
CA ILE A 3 10.64 -0.39 -10.27
C ILE A 3 9.61 0.08 -11.28
N GLU A 4 9.35 -0.73 -12.29
CA GLU A 4 8.32 -0.43 -13.27
C GLU A 4 6.93 -0.57 -12.65
N TYR A 5 6.02 0.32 -13.02
CA TYR A 5 4.64 0.26 -12.58
C TYR A 5 3.69 0.58 -13.74
N LYS A 6 2.45 0.15 -13.58
CA LYS A 6 1.33 0.52 -14.44
C LYS A 6 0.20 1.08 -13.59
N GLY A 7 -0.54 2.03 -14.13
CA GLY A 7 -1.62 2.71 -13.43
C GLY A 7 -1.12 3.80 -12.52
N SER A 8 -1.71 3.93 -11.33
CA SER A 8 -1.34 4.97 -10.38
C SER A 8 0.07 4.78 -9.85
N ALA A 9 0.86 5.85 -9.85
CA ALA A 9 2.24 5.80 -9.38
C ALA A 9 2.28 5.68 -7.86
N PRO A 10 3.09 4.79 -7.29
CA PRO A 10 3.41 4.84 -5.88
C PRO A 10 4.12 6.15 -5.54
N THR A 11 3.84 6.70 -4.36
CA THR A 11 4.38 8.00 -3.96
C THR A 11 5.15 7.89 -2.65
N ARG A 12 6.07 8.84 -2.42
CA ARG A 12 6.79 8.98 -1.15
C ARG A 12 6.52 10.35 -0.57
N ALA A 13 6.22 10.40 0.74
CA ALA A 13 6.07 11.66 1.44
C ALA A 13 7.41 12.37 1.59
N HIS A 14 8.49 11.61 1.77
CA HIS A 14 9.86 12.09 1.89
C HIS A 14 10.80 11.24 1.05
N GLU A 15 11.85 11.85 0.48
CA GLU A 15 12.83 11.14 -0.36
C GLU A 15 13.53 9.99 0.37
N VAL A 16 13.72 10.13 1.69
CA VAL A 16 14.42 9.14 2.49
C VAL A 16 13.53 7.99 2.97
N ASP A 17 12.24 8.02 2.66
CA ASP A 17 11.34 6.94 3.03
C ASP A 17 11.75 5.64 2.32
N ALA A 18 11.84 4.55 3.07
CA ALA A 18 12.17 3.24 2.53
C ALA A 18 11.06 2.68 1.66
N GLY A 19 9.81 2.99 2.01
CA GLY A 19 8.62 2.53 1.30
C GLY A 19 7.99 3.59 0.44
N ALA A 20 7.21 3.15 -0.55
CA ALA A 20 6.36 4.02 -1.35
C ALA A 20 4.89 3.78 -0.98
N ASP A 21 4.11 4.84 -0.94
CA ASP A 21 2.71 4.77 -0.56
C ASP A 21 1.84 4.34 -1.74
N LEU A 22 0.91 3.44 -1.45
CA LEU A 22 -0.20 3.11 -2.34
C LEU A 22 -1.46 3.79 -1.80
N ARG A 23 -2.29 4.28 -2.71
CA ARG A 23 -3.54 4.95 -2.36
C ARG A 23 -4.72 4.14 -2.84
N SER A 24 -5.84 4.24 -2.11
CA SER A 24 -7.11 3.70 -2.60
C SER A 24 -7.52 4.42 -3.89
N ALA A 25 -7.89 3.65 -4.90
CA ALA A 25 -8.41 4.20 -6.16
C ALA A 25 -9.88 4.63 -6.03
N VAL A 26 -10.55 4.25 -4.96
CA VAL A 26 -11.98 4.50 -4.74
C VAL A 26 -12.23 4.98 -3.32
N LYS A 27 -13.33 5.70 -3.12
CA LYS A 27 -13.83 5.99 -1.78
C LYS A 27 -14.40 4.72 -1.16
N VAL A 28 -13.96 4.40 0.06
CA VAL A 28 -14.43 3.24 0.79
C VAL A 28 -14.82 3.67 2.19
N ALA A 29 -16.01 3.29 2.63
CA ALA A 29 -16.43 3.44 4.01
C ALA A 29 -16.23 2.10 4.72
N LEU A 30 -15.40 2.10 5.78
CA LEU A 30 -15.14 0.92 6.59
C LEU A 30 -15.74 1.13 7.99
N PRO A 31 -16.91 0.55 8.28
CA PRO A 31 -17.41 0.55 9.65
C PRO A 31 -16.45 -0.17 10.59
N PRO A 32 -16.47 0.13 11.90
CA PRO A 32 -15.61 -0.55 12.85
C PRO A 32 -15.72 -2.08 12.76
N GLY A 33 -14.57 -2.74 12.71
CA GLY A 33 -14.50 -4.20 12.56
C GLY A 33 -14.70 -4.73 11.16
N ALA A 34 -15.00 -3.88 10.17
CA ALA A 34 -15.19 -4.29 8.79
C ALA A 34 -13.86 -4.41 8.05
N ARG A 35 -13.87 -5.20 6.98
CA ARG A 35 -12.76 -5.35 6.05
C ARG A 35 -13.26 -5.30 4.62
N ALA A 36 -12.40 -4.89 3.70
CA ALA A 36 -12.72 -4.83 2.29
C ALA A 36 -11.48 -5.04 1.44
N LEU A 37 -11.69 -5.54 0.23
CA LEU A 37 -10.67 -5.50 -0.80
C LEU A 37 -10.74 -4.12 -1.46
N VAL A 38 -9.63 -3.40 -1.43
CA VAL A 38 -9.57 -2.04 -1.95
C VAL A 38 -8.59 -1.98 -3.10
N ALA A 39 -9.09 -1.59 -4.27
CA ALA A 39 -8.24 -1.41 -5.44
C ALA A 39 -7.37 -0.18 -5.27
N THR A 40 -6.11 -0.27 -5.65
CA THR A 40 -5.17 0.86 -5.65
C THR A 40 -4.96 1.46 -7.04
N GLY A 41 -5.32 0.73 -8.08
CA GLY A 41 -5.04 1.13 -9.45
C GLY A 41 -3.56 1.04 -9.83
N THR A 42 -2.75 0.40 -9.00
CA THR A 42 -1.31 0.25 -9.23
C THR A 42 -0.95 -1.19 -9.52
N ARG A 43 -0.13 -1.40 -10.53
CA ARG A 43 0.52 -2.67 -10.82
C ARG A 43 2.02 -2.46 -10.83
N LEU A 44 2.75 -3.40 -10.24
CA LEU A 44 4.21 -3.34 -10.15
C LEU A 44 4.81 -4.48 -10.93
N ASN A 45 5.95 -4.19 -11.58
CA ASN A 45 6.78 -5.21 -12.21
C ASN A 45 8.11 -5.26 -11.44
N LEU A 46 8.23 -6.26 -10.58
CA LEU A 46 9.43 -6.42 -9.75
C LEU A 46 10.51 -7.15 -10.54
N PRO A 47 11.76 -6.66 -10.52
CA PRO A 47 12.87 -7.37 -11.14
C PRO A 47 13.09 -8.75 -10.52
N PRO A 48 13.66 -9.71 -11.27
CA PRO A 48 14.04 -11.00 -10.70
C PRO A 48 14.92 -10.85 -9.46
N GLY A 49 14.72 -11.71 -8.48
CA GLY A 49 15.49 -11.69 -7.24
C GLY A 49 15.01 -10.66 -6.21
N GLN A 50 13.91 -9.97 -6.47
CA GLN A 50 13.35 -9.00 -5.56
C GLN A 50 11.95 -9.39 -5.11
N VAL A 51 11.58 -8.93 -3.93
CA VAL A 51 10.25 -9.14 -3.35
C VAL A 51 9.68 -7.81 -2.91
N GLY A 52 8.37 -7.66 -3.07
CA GLY A 52 7.63 -6.52 -2.54
C GLY A 52 6.80 -6.94 -1.34
N TYR A 53 6.77 -6.10 -0.30
CA TYR A 53 5.92 -6.28 0.85
C TYR A 53 4.89 -5.17 0.91
N ILE A 54 3.63 -5.56 1.03
CA ILE A 54 2.54 -4.61 1.31
C ILE A 54 2.34 -4.56 2.80
N CYS A 55 2.61 -3.39 3.37
CA CYS A 55 2.59 -3.18 4.82
C CYS A 55 1.60 -2.09 5.20
N PRO A 56 1.02 -2.14 6.41
CA PRO A 56 0.17 -1.07 6.88
C PRO A 56 0.97 0.20 7.18
N ARG A 57 0.26 1.32 7.27
CA ARG A 57 0.85 2.59 7.68
C ARG A 57 0.66 2.79 9.17
N SER A 58 1.73 3.19 9.84
CA SER A 58 1.74 3.34 11.30
C SER A 58 0.71 4.35 11.80
N GLY A 59 0.57 5.48 11.15
CA GLY A 59 -0.39 6.51 11.56
C GLY A 59 -1.84 6.06 11.43
N LEU A 60 -2.21 5.41 10.35
CA LEU A 60 -3.55 4.86 10.17
C LEU A 60 -3.84 3.75 11.16
N ALA A 61 -2.87 2.88 11.41
CA ALA A 61 -3.02 1.79 12.37
C ALA A 61 -3.19 2.34 13.79
N ALA A 62 -2.32 3.27 14.20
CA ALA A 62 -2.33 3.80 15.56
C ALA A 62 -3.54 4.67 15.87
N LYS A 63 -3.95 5.53 14.93
CA LYS A 63 -5.01 6.52 15.15
C LYS A 63 -6.40 6.00 14.82
N HIS A 64 -6.52 5.12 13.84
CA HIS A 64 -7.81 4.71 13.29
C HIS A 64 -8.02 3.20 13.27
N GLY A 65 -7.02 2.42 13.68
CA GLY A 65 -7.13 0.96 13.65
C GLY A 65 -7.21 0.38 12.23
N VAL A 66 -6.77 1.13 11.22
CA VAL A 66 -6.77 0.67 9.84
C VAL A 66 -5.45 -0.01 9.54
N THR A 67 -5.52 -1.23 9.06
CA THR A 67 -4.33 -2.04 8.80
C THR A 67 -4.50 -2.85 7.51
N VAL A 68 -3.48 -3.61 7.17
CA VAL A 68 -3.53 -4.61 6.11
C VAL A 68 -3.62 -5.97 6.79
N LEU A 69 -4.75 -6.66 6.59
CA LEU A 69 -5.09 -7.86 7.36
C LEU A 69 -4.08 -8.99 7.19
N ASN A 70 -3.55 -9.14 5.98
CA ASN A 70 -2.57 -10.19 5.67
C ASN A 70 -1.12 -9.67 5.66
N ALA A 71 -0.84 -8.60 6.38
CA ALA A 71 0.50 -8.02 6.39
C ALA A 71 1.56 -8.98 6.97
N PRO A 72 2.77 -9.06 6.36
CA PRO A 72 3.08 -8.42 5.09
C PRO A 72 2.48 -9.19 3.91
N GLY A 73 1.81 -8.48 3.02
CA GLY A 73 1.40 -9.06 1.74
C GLY A 73 2.63 -9.20 0.82
N VAL A 74 2.81 -10.36 0.26
CA VAL A 74 3.99 -10.67 -0.57
C VAL A 74 3.61 -10.82 -2.03
#